data_b01cf5d950fd9f5165a51a9de1666398
#
_entry.id   b01cf5d950fd9f5165a51a9de1666398
#
_cell.length_a   1.000
_cell.length_b   1.000
_cell.length_c   1.000
_cell.angle_alpha   90.00
_cell.angle_beta   90.00
_cell.angle_gamma   90.00
#
_symmetry.space_group_name_H-M   'P 1'
#
loop_
_entity.id
_entity.type
_entity.pdbx_description
1 polymer ?
#
loop_
_entity_poly.entity_id
_entity_poly.type
_entity_poly.pdbx_seq_one_letter_code
_entity_poly.pdbx_strand_id
1 'polypeptide(L)'
;MTKRLILMNSAVITKSGTYVAREITPDEARDIVRKSQGLGREIISYVGYEQTAEYMSKTLGIDVPLNRGQVDLQKVDIMLVCKLKYRVANPATKGAPVSEDDFEWMEVMYL
;
A
#
# COMPACT_ATOMS: atom_id res chain seq x y z
N MET A 1 6.45 -0.95 21.54
CA MET A 1 5.99 -0.15 20.38
C MET A 1 5.10 -0.99 19.49
N THR A 2 3.93 -0.49 19.18
CA THR A 2 2.99 -1.18 18.29
C THR A 2 3.37 -0.88 16.85
N LYS A 3 3.56 -1.93 16.03
CA LYS A 3 3.78 -1.76 14.59
C LYS A 3 2.50 -1.23 13.95
N ARG A 4 2.66 -0.34 12.97
CA ARG A 4 1.55 0.14 12.16
C ARG A 4 1.67 -0.45 10.77
N LEU A 5 0.53 -0.71 10.13
CA LEU A 5 0.48 -1.09 8.72
C LEU A 5 0.03 0.13 7.91
N ILE A 6 0.91 0.62 7.06
CA ILE A 6 0.66 1.79 6.22
C ILE A 6 0.39 1.33 4.79
N LEU A 7 -0.79 1.64 4.27
CA LEU A 7 -1.17 1.29 2.90
C LEU A 7 -0.82 2.45 1.98
N MET A 8 -0.09 2.19 0.90
CA MET A 8 0.43 3.22 0.01
C MET A 8 0.29 2.80 -1.46
N ASN A 9 0.21 3.77 -2.35
CA ASN A 9 0.23 3.55 -3.81
C ASN A 9 1.62 3.75 -4.43
N SER A 10 2.59 4.19 -3.65
CA SER A 10 4.01 4.24 -4.02
C SER A 10 4.85 4.25 -2.76
N ALA A 11 6.06 3.73 -2.84
CA ALA A 11 6.98 3.75 -1.70
C ALA A 11 7.52 5.17 -1.51
N VAL A 12 7.10 5.83 -0.44
CA VAL A 12 7.56 7.18 -0.10
C VAL A 12 8.37 7.09 1.19
N ILE A 13 9.64 7.45 1.08
CA ILE A 13 10.57 7.43 2.21
C ILE A 13 10.75 8.87 2.68
N THR A 14 10.21 9.18 3.85
CA THR A 14 10.22 10.53 4.42
C THR A 14 11.28 10.74 5.49
N LYS A 15 11.93 9.67 5.93
CA LYS A 15 12.98 9.72 6.95
C LYS A 15 14.17 8.90 6.54
N SER A 16 15.36 9.34 6.94
CA SER A 16 16.58 8.55 6.80
C SER A 16 16.51 7.31 7.68
N GLY A 17 17.14 6.25 7.25
CA GLY A 17 17.17 5.01 8.02
C GLY A 17 17.35 3.80 7.11
N THR A 18 17.15 2.63 7.69
CA THR A 18 17.29 1.36 6.98
C THR A 18 15.90 0.84 6.64
N TYR A 19 15.72 0.48 5.38
CA TYR A 19 14.47 -0.07 4.87
C TYR A 19 14.74 -1.40 4.18
N VAL A 20 13.87 -2.38 4.41
CA VAL A 20 13.92 -3.66 3.71
C VAL A 20 12.65 -3.76 2.86
N ALA A 21 12.85 -3.84 1.55
CA ALA A 21 11.75 -3.94 0.59
C ALA A 21 11.80 -5.28 -0.12
N ARG A 22 10.63 -5.90 -0.30
CA ARG A 22 10.51 -7.14 -1.08
C ARG A 22 9.24 -7.13 -1.89
N GLU A 23 9.30 -7.73 -3.08
CA GLU A 23 8.11 -7.98 -3.89
C GLU A 23 7.30 -9.10 -3.26
N ILE A 24 5.97 -8.93 -3.25
CA ILE A 24 5.03 -9.92 -2.71
C ILE A 24 3.89 -10.13 -3.69
N THR A 25 3.13 -11.20 -3.45
CA THR A 25 1.92 -11.51 -4.20
C THR A 25 0.70 -10.87 -3.56
N PRO A 26 -0.43 -10.74 -4.29
CA PRO A 26 -1.69 -10.30 -3.67
C PRO A 26 -2.13 -11.17 -2.50
N ASP A 27 -1.89 -12.49 -2.57
CA ASP A 27 -2.23 -13.40 -1.47
C ASP A 27 -1.40 -13.11 -0.23
N GLU A 28 -0.10 -12.86 -0.40
CA GLU A 28 0.78 -12.45 0.69
C GLU A 28 0.34 -11.11 1.29
N ALA A 29 -0.11 -10.17 0.46
CA ALA A 29 -0.63 -8.89 0.91
C ALA A 29 -1.88 -9.08 1.79
N ARG A 30 -2.80 -9.94 1.39
CA ARG A 30 -3.97 -10.29 2.21
C ARG A 30 -3.58 -10.89 3.55
N ASP A 31 -2.58 -11.76 3.56
CA ASP A 31 -2.11 -12.39 4.79
C ASP A 31 -1.50 -11.36 5.74
N ILE A 32 -0.76 -10.39 5.22
CA ILE A 32 -0.20 -9.29 6.02
C ILE A 32 -1.32 -8.50 6.70
N VAL A 33 -2.39 -8.18 5.97
CA VAL A 33 -3.55 -7.46 6.51
C VAL A 33 -4.23 -8.29 7.59
N ARG A 34 -4.51 -9.55 7.33
CA ARG A 34 -5.17 -10.44 8.29
C ARG A 34 -4.36 -10.59 9.57
N LYS A 35 -3.05 -10.77 9.44
CA LYS A 35 -2.15 -10.86 10.59
C LYS A 35 -2.14 -9.56 11.38
N SER A 36 -2.11 -8.42 10.70
CA SER A 36 -2.14 -7.11 11.34
C SER A 36 -3.44 -6.90 12.11
N GLN A 37 -4.58 -7.27 11.53
CA GLN A 37 -5.87 -7.21 12.19
C GLN A 37 -5.91 -8.11 13.44
N GLY A 38 -5.40 -9.34 13.31
CA GLY A 38 -5.36 -10.29 14.42
C GLY A 38 -4.47 -9.85 15.57
N LEU A 39 -3.45 -9.04 15.31
CA LEU A 39 -2.54 -8.48 16.31
C LEU A 39 -2.98 -7.09 16.82
N GLY A 40 -4.11 -6.59 16.35
CA GLY A 40 -4.62 -5.28 16.76
C GLY A 40 -3.76 -4.11 16.29
N ARG A 41 -3.02 -4.27 15.19
CA ARG A 41 -2.21 -3.19 14.62
C ARG A 41 -3.10 -2.12 14.00
N GLU A 42 -2.66 -0.87 14.12
CA GLU A 42 -3.30 0.24 13.41
C GLU A 42 -3.04 0.10 11.91
N ILE A 43 -4.09 0.22 11.10
CA ILE A 43 -4.00 0.18 9.64
C ILE A 43 -4.42 1.54 9.12
N ILE A 44 -3.50 2.23 8.43
CA ILE A 44 -3.70 3.60 7.98
C ILE A 44 -3.50 3.65 6.46
N SER A 45 -4.44 4.28 5.74
CA SER A 45 -4.30 4.47 4.31
C SER A 45 -3.66 5.82 3.99
N TYR A 46 -2.64 5.78 3.13
CA TYR A 46 -2.07 6.93 2.44
C TYR A 46 -2.11 6.71 0.92
N VAL A 47 -3.13 6.02 0.45
CA VAL A 47 -3.34 5.78 -0.97
C VAL A 47 -3.97 7.01 -1.59
N GLY A 48 -3.26 7.63 -2.52
CA GLY A 48 -3.65 8.90 -3.14
C GLY A 48 -4.36 8.77 -4.49
N TYR A 49 -4.56 7.56 -4.99
CA TYR A 49 -5.27 7.29 -6.25
C TYR A 49 -6.53 6.48 -6.01
N GLU A 50 -7.65 6.97 -6.49
CA GLU A 50 -8.96 6.34 -6.32
C GLU A 50 -9.00 4.92 -6.88
N GLN A 51 -8.49 4.72 -8.10
CA GLN A 51 -8.47 3.39 -8.73
C GLN A 51 -7.63 2.39 -7.93
N THR A 52 -6.50 2.83 -7.41
CA THR A 52 -5.65 1.99 -6.56
C THR A 52 -6.35 1.67 -5.25
N ALA A 53 -7.00 2.64 -4.62
CA ALA A 53 -7.75 2.43 -3.39
C ALA A 53 -8.88 1.42 -3.58
N GLU A 54 -9.61 1.50 -4.69
CA GLU A 54 -10.67 0.55 -5.02
C GLU A 54 -10.14 -0.86 -5.23
N TYR A 55 -9.06 -0.98 -6.01
CA TYR A 55 -8.42 -2.27 -6.25
C TYR A 55 -7.91 -2.90 -4.95
N MET A 56 -7.24 -2.11 -4.12
CA MET A 56 -6.73 -2.58 -2.83
C MET A 56 -7.86 -3.01 -1.90
N SER A 57 -8.96 -2.25 -1.86
CA SER A 57 -10.11 -2.59 -1.04
C SER A 57 -10.69 -3.96 -1.41
N LYS A 58 -10.84 -4.22 -2.70
CA LYS A 58 -11.32 -5.52 -3.20
C LYS A 58 -10.35 -6.64 -2.88
N THR A 59 -9.07 -6.42 -3.14
CA THR A 59 -8.04 -7.45 -2.99
C THR A 59 -7.79 -7.78 -1.54
N LEU A 60 -7.75 -6.78 -0.67
CA LEU A 60 -7.44 -6.96 0.75
C LEU A 60 -8.67 -7.30 1.60
N GLY A 61 -9.87 -7.07 1.07
CA GLY A 61 -11.11 -7.33 1.81
C GLY A 61 -11.36 -6.35 2.97
N ILE A 62 -10.78 -5.16 2.89
CA ILE A 62 -10.98 -4.08 3.86
C ILE A 62 -11.27 -2.78 3.12
N ASP A 63 -11.78 -1.79 3.83
CA ASP A 63 -11.94 -0.45 3.26
C ASP A 63 -10.60 0.27 3.23
N VAL A 64 -10.17 0.70 2.05
CA VAL A 64 -8.95 1.48 1.85
C VAL A 64 -9.39 2.88 1.40
N PRO A 65 -9.51 3.83 2.32
CA PRO A 65 -9.95 5.19 1.96
C PRO A 65 -8.87 5.94 1.20
N LEU A 66 -9.31 6.83 0.33
CA LEU A 66 -8.43 7.76 -0.37
C LEU A 66 -7.87 8.77 0.64
N ASN A 67 -6.55 8.90 0.69
CA ASN A 67 -5.90 9.86 1.56
C ASN A 67 -4.60 10.36 0.92
N ARG A 68 -4.57 11.62 0.53
CA ARG A 68 -3.42 12.27 -0.11
C ARG A 68 -2.50 12.98 0.87
N GLY A 69 -2.67 12.73 2.16
CA GLY A 69 -1.81 13.31 3.19
C GLY A 69 -0.38 12.77 3.13
N GLN A 70 0.49 13.37 3.92
CA GLN A 70 1.87 12.91 4.06
C GLN A 70 1.97 11.99 5.27
N VAL A 71 2.64 10.84 5.07
CA VAL A 71 2.90 9.91 6.16
C VAL A 71 4.10 10.37 6.97
N ASP A 72 3.98 10.31 8.29
CA ASP A 72 5.10 10.44 9.21
C ASP A 72 5.54 9.03 9.63
N LEU A 73 6.57 8.52 8.97
CA LEU A 73 7.06 7.17 9.22
C LEU A 73 7.67 7.07 10.61
N GLN A 74 7.38 5.97 11.27
CA GLN A 74 7.94 5.63 12.58
C GLN A 74 8.69 4.30 12.47
N LYS A 75 9.73 4.14 13.28
CA LYS A 75 10.48 2.88 13.30
C LYS A 75 9.54 1.70 13.54
N VAL A 76 9.83 0.60 12.87
CA VAL A 76 9.06 -0.64 12.79
C VAL A 76 7.73 -0.54 12.04
N ASP A 77 7.43 0.58 11.38
CA ASP A 77 6.31 0.65 10.46
C ASP A 77 6.48 -0.35 9.31
N ILE A 78 5.38 -0.96 8.92
CA ILE A 78 5.31 -1.81 7.73
C ILE A 78 4.50 -1.05 6.68
N MET A 79 5.09 -0.83 5.50
CA MET A 79 4.40 -0.24 4.37
C MET A 79 3.97 -1.35 3.42
N LEU A 80 2.68 -1.41 3.14
CA LEU A 80 2.13 -2.29 2.11
C LEU A 80 1.85 -1.42 0.88
N VAL A 81 2.68 -1.59 -0.14
CA VAL A 81 2.66 -0.76 -1.33
C VAL A 81 2.01 -1.51 -2.48
N CYS A 82 1.02 -0.88 -3.10
CA CYS A 82 0.40 -1.36 -4.33
C CYS A 82 0.53 -0.26 -5.37
N LYS A 83 1.38 -0.48 -6.37
CA LYS A 83 1.65 0.54 -7.40
C LYS A 83 1.33 0.02 -8.79
N LEU A 84 0.97 0.93 -9.69
CA LEU A 84 0.87 0.61 -11.10
C LEU A 84 2.27 0.34 -11.67
N LYS A 85 2.39 -0.70 -12.48
CA LYS A 85 3.65 -1.09 -13.12
C LYS A 85 4.14 -0.08 -14.14
N TYR A 86 3.24 0.79 -14.61
CA TYR A 86 3.55 1.80 -15.62
C TYR A 86 2.81 3.10 -15.31
N ARG A 87 3.34 4.20 -15.86
CA ARG A 87 2.65 5.48 -15.77
C ARG A 87 1.47 5.50 -16.75
N VAL A 88 0.33 5.99 -16.28
CA VAL A 88 -0.77 6.35 -17.17
C VAL A 88 -0.35 7.63 -17.88
N ALA A 89 0.20 7.48 -19.10
CA ALA A 89 0.75 8.60 -19.86
C ALA A 89 -0.30 9.44 -20.58
N ASN A 90 -1.52 8.93 -20.72
CA ASN A 90 -2.58 9.61 -21.47
C ASN A 90 -3.79 9.89 -20.56
N PRO A 91 -4.14 11.18 -20.36
CA PRO A 91 -5.33 11.53 -19.57
C PRO A 91 -6.64 10.91 -20.10
N ALA A 92 -6.71 10.58 -21.38
CA ALA A 92 -7.89 9.93 -21.97
C ALA A 92 -8.08 8.49 -21.47
N THR A 93 -7.05 7.85 -20.94
CA THR A 93 -7.16 6.52 -20.33
C THR A 93 -7.38 6.59 -18.82
N LYS A 94 -7.38 7.78 -18.26
CA LYS A 94 -7.68 8.00 -16.84
C LYS A 94 -9.14 7.57 -16.59
N GLY A 95 -9.31 6.58 -15.74
CA GLY A 95 -10.62 5.97 -15.51
C GLY A 95 -10.84 4.68 -16.31
N ALA A 96 -9.91 4.28 -17.19
CA ALA A 96 -9.97 2.97 -17.83
C ALA A 96 -9.86 1.88 -16.74
N PRO A 97 -10.61 0.76 -16.89
CA PRO A 97 -10.48 -0.35 -15.93
C PRO A 97 -9.03 -0.85 -15.91
N VAL A 98 -8.47 -0.95 -14.71
CA VAL A 98 -7.17 -1.56 -14.49
C VAL A 98 -7.38 -2.99 -14.03
N SER A 99 -6.55 -3.91 -14.53
CA SER A 99 -6.61 -5.30 -14.13
C SER A 99 -5.63 -5.57 -12.99
N GLU A 100 -5.79 -6.72 -12.36
CA GLU A 100 -4.86 -7.19 -11.32
C GLU A 100 -3.41 -7.22 -11.82
N ASP A 101 -3.21 -7.55 -13.09
CA ASP A 101 -1.88 -7.63 -13.69
C ASP A 101 -1.18 -6.28 -13.86
N ASP A 102 -1.92 -5.19 -13.73
CA ASP A 102 -1.38 -3.83 -13.85
C ASP A 102 -0.73 -3.36 -12.55
N PHE A 103 -0.90 -4.07 -11.46
CA PHE A 103 -0.37 -3.69 -10.14
C PHE A 103 0.78 -4.58 -9.70
N GLU A 104 1.69 -3.97 -9.00
CA GLU A 104 2.81 -4.62 -8.33
C GLU A 104 2.69 -4.39 -6.83
N TRP A 105 2.86 -5.45 -6.04
CA TRP A 105 2.78 -5.38 -4.58
C TRP A 105 4.17 -5.48 -3.96
N MET A 106 4.38 -4.72 -2.92
CA MET A 106 5.65 -4.69 -2.22
C MET A 106 5.41 -4.48 -0.72
N GLU A 107 6.20 -5.17 0.09
CA GLU A 107 6.27 -4.92 1.54
C GLU A 107 7.57 -4.19 1.84
N VAL A 108 7.49 -3.07 2.55
CA VAL A 108 8.65 -2.29 2.97
C VAL A 108 8.61 -2.14 4.50
N MET A 109 9.67 -2.55 5.16
CA MET A 109 9.80 -2.41 6.61
C MET A 109 10.83 -1.35 6.95
N TYR A 110 10.47 -0.42 7.83
CA TYR A 110 11.38 0.58 8.39
C TYR A 110 11.99 0.03 9.67
N LEU A 111 13.29 -0.18 9.64
CA LEU A 111 14.03 -0.79 10.77
C LEU A 111 14.58 0.24 11.75
#